data_ff73c13f4108eed3b790c93d02fbcea7
#
_entry.id   ff73c13f4108eed3b790c93d02fbcea7
#
_cell.length_a   1.000
_cell.length_b   1.000
_cell.length_c   1.000
_cell.angle_alpha   90.00
_cell.angle_beta   90.00
_cell.angle_gamma   90.00
#
_symmetry.space_group_name_H-M   'P 1'
#
loop_
_entity.id
_entity.type
_entity.pdbx_description
1 polymer ?
#
loop_
_entity_poly.entity_id
_entity_poly.type
_entity_poly.pdbx_seq_one_letter_code
_entity_poly.pdbx_strand_id
1 'polypeptide(L)'
;MIVDRYYYNQLNKQEQAVYKAFYNGLMAHEDVIPIPIKGQLSKEVFNKIFRAMTRDNPLIYYVNQSACNWATDAFGHTAICPQYFYSRETVRKYNRNIENAVNNLAAQLKLTEGTDYEKEVRVHDWFCKNVKYDFKGSDMDEPARVVLSHNIVGVFAKQKAQCEGIAKAVKVLLNAVDIKCIVATGDADANGSREHHAWNVVDIDGNPYHVDVTWDIGVSKGRVSYDYFNVTD
;
A
#
# COMPACT_ATOMS: atom_id res chain seq x y z
N MET A 1 5.00 -2.63 14.98
CA MET A 1 4.23 -2.43 13.72
C MET A 1 3.15 -3.50 13.66
N ILE A 2 1.89 -3.11 13.75
CA ILE A 2 0.77 -4.03 13.56
C ILE A 2 0.83 -4.56 12.14
N VAL A 3 0.87 -5.88 11.97
CA VAL A 3 0.63 -6.50 10.68
C VAL A 3 -0.89 -6.52 10.51
N ASP A 4 -1.42 -5.55 9.79
CA ASP A 4 -2.82 -5.56 9.42
C ASP A 4 -3.06 -6.72 8.44
N ARG A 5 -4.06 -7.53 8.77
CA ARG A 5 -4.48 -8.69 7.98
C ARG A 5 -5.92 -8.57 7.51
N TYR A 6 -6.42 -7.37 7.35
CA TYR A 6 -7.80 -7.15 6.96
C TYR A 6 -8.16 -7.90 5.67
N TYR A 7 -7.40 -7.71 4.61
CA TYR A 7 -7.65 -8.38 3.33
C TYR A 7 -7.31 -9.87 3.35
N TYR A 8 -6.27 -10.28 4.08
CA TYR A 8 -5.98 -11.69 4.32
C TYR A 8 -7.17 -12.42 4.94
N ASN A 9 -7.84 -11.79 5.91
CA ASN A 9 -8.98 -12.38 6.60
C ASN A 9 -10.24 -12.51 5.72
N GLN A 10 -10.31 -11.80 4.58
CA GLN A 10 -11.37 -11.93 3.58
C GLN A 10 -11.13 -13.09 2.59
N LEU A 11 -9.96 -13.68 2.61
CA LEU A 11 -9.60 -14.81 1.75
C LEU A 11 -10.11 -16.13 2.35
N ASN A 12 -10.47 -17.09 1.48
CA ASN A 12 -10.75 -18.44 1.93
C ASN A 12 -9.46 -19.16 2.38
N LYS A 13 -9.61 -20.32 3.03
CA LYS A 13 -8.46 -21.07 3.61
C LYS A 13 -7.38 -21.43 2.58
N GLN A 14 -7.78 -21.78 1.37
CA GLN A 14 -6.82 -22.12 0.30
C GLN A 14 -6.09 -20.88 -0.21
N GLU A 15 -6.82 -19.79 -0.43
CA GLU A 15 -6.24 -18.50 -0.81
C GLU A 15 -5.29 -17.96 0.28
N GLN A 16 -5.65 -18.13 1.56
CA GLN A 16 -4.79 -17.78 2.71
C GLN A 16 -3.50 -18.60 2.73
N ALA A 17 -3.55 -19.88 2.39
CA ALA A 17 -2.36 -20.71 2.30
C ALA A 17 -1.42 -20.25 1.17
N VAL A 18 -1.98 -19.93 -0.01
CA VAL A 18 -1.22 -19.35 -1.13
C VAL A 18 -0.63 -17.98 -0.75
N TYR A 19 -1.44 -17.10 -0.14
CA TYR A 19 -0.96 -15.79 0.34
C TYR A 19 0.26 -15.95 1.25
N LYS A 20 0.21 -16.85 2.25
CA LYS A 20 1.33 -17.07 3.18
C LYS A 20 2.59 -17.56 2.47
N ALA A 21 2.46 -18.55 1.60
CA ALA A 21 3.59 -19.09 0.84
C ALA A 21 4.21 -18.01 -0.05
N PHE A 22 3.37 -17.28 -0.78
CA PHE A 22 3.81 -16.21 -1.67
C PHE A 22 4.45 -15.06 -0.90
N TYR A 23 3.83 -14.59 0.19
CA TYR A 23 4.39 -13.58 1.08
C TYR A 23 5.79 -13.96 1.59
N ASN A 24 5.95 -15.18 2.12
CA ASN A 24 7.23 -15.64 2.65
C ASN A 24 8.31 -15.71 1.56
N GLY A 25 7.98 -16.22 0.37
CA GLY A 25 8.90 -16.28 -0.76
C GLY A 25 9.30 -14.88 -1.25
N LEU A 26 8.36 -13.92 -1.32
CA LEU A 26 8.68 -12.54 -1.66
C LEU A 26 9.59 -11.89 -0.62
N MET A 27 9.35 -12.10 0.67
CA MET A 27 10.22 -11.60 1.74
C MET A 27 11.62 -12.20 1.68
N ALA A 28 11.75 -13.45 1.25
CA ALA A 28 13.02 -14.10 0.98
C ALA A 28 13.63 -13.74 -0.38
N HIS A 29 12.89 -13.00 -1.22
CA HIS A 29 13.27 -12.62 -2.59
C HIS A 29 13.60 -13.85 -3.46
N GLU A 30 12.73 -14.85 -3.41
CA GLU A 30 12.86 -16.10 -4.16
C GLU A 30 12.38 -15.92 -5.61
N ASP A 31 13.09 -16.53 -6.56
CA ASP A 31 12.75 -16.49 -7.98
C ASP A 31 11.64 -17.49 -8.34
N VAL A 32 11.47 -18.55 -7.55
CA VAL A 32 10.45 -19.58 -7.71
C VAL A 32 9.84 -19.89 -6.35
N ILE A 33 8.56 -19.67 -6.20
CA ILE A 33 7.82 -19.82 -4.94
C ILE A 33 6.80 -20.94 -5.07
N PRO A 34 7.05 -22.14 -4.53
CA PRO A 34 6.06 -23.20 -4.47
C PRO A 34 4.84 -22.76 -3.67
N ILE A 35 3.64 -23.03 -4.18
CA ILE A 35 2.39 -22.72 -3.49
C ILE A 35 1.62 -23.99 -3.14
N PRO A 36 0.93 -24.04 -1.99
CA PRO A 36 0.31 -25.25 -1.46
C PRO A 36 -1.06 -25.52 -2.08
N ILE A 37 -1.14 -25.59 -3.40
CA ILE A 37 -2.33 -25.99 -4.15
C ILE A 37 -2.02 -27.14 -5.08
N LYS A 38 -3.02 -27.96 -5.38
CA LYS A 38 -2.97 -28.94 -6.46
C LYS A 38 -3.74 -28.41 -7.67
N GLY A 39 -3.09 -28.41 -8.84
CA GLY A 39 -3.68 -27.91 -10.08
C GLY A 39 -3.38 -26.45 -10.36
N GLN A 40 -4.08 -25.89 -11.34
CA GLN A 40 -3.79 -24.58 -11.88
C GLN A 40 -4.26 -23.43 -10.97
N LEU A 41 -3.44 -22.40 -10.84
CA LEU A 41 -3.83 -21.12 -10.26
C LEU A 41 -4.46 -20.24 -11.34
N SER A 42 -5.71 -19.83 -11.17
CA SER A 42 -6.34 -18.89 -12.11
C SER A 42 -5.79 -17.47 -11.93
N LYS A 43 -5.77 -16.69 -13.01
CA LYS A 43 -5.36 -15.28 -12.99
C LYS A 43 -6.22 -14.44 -12.03
N GLU A 44 -7.49 -14.76 -11.94
CA GLU A 44 -8.43 -14.07 -11.04
C GLU A 44 -8.05 -14.29 -9.57
N VAL A 45 -7.83 -15.55 -9.17
CA VAL A 45 -7.41 -15.91 -7.82
C VAL A 45 -6.04 -15.32 -7.49
N PHE A 46 -5.08 -15.40 -8.42
CA PHE A 46 -3.77 -14.75 -8.25
C PHE A 46 -3.92 -13.25 -8.00
N ASN A 47 -4.68 -12.53 -8.83
CA ASN A 47 -4.89 -11.10 -8.71
C ASN A 47 -5.59 -10.73 -7.38
N LYS A 48 -6.55 -11.54 -6.94
CA LYS A 48 -7.22 -11.36 -5.64
C LYS A 48 -6.21 -11.46 -4.48
N ILE A 49 -5.39 -12.52 -4.48
CA ILE A 49 -4.38 -12.75 -3.44
C ILE A 49 -3.31 -11.65 -3.48
N PHE A 50 -2.83 -11.27 -4.66
CA PHE A 50 -1.80 -10.24 -4.81
C PHE A 50 -2.30 -8.89 -4.30
N ARG A 51 -3.52 -8.49 -4.68
CA ARG A 51 -4.13 -7.24 -4.17
C ARG A 51 -4.32 -7.26 -2.66
N ALA A 52 -4.81 -8.37 -2.10
CA ALA A 52 -4.94 -8.52 -0.66
C ALA A 52 -3.58 -8.33 0.03
N MET A 53 -2.54 -8.99 -0.49
CA MET A 53 -1.20 -8.96 0.09
C MET A 53 -0.55 -7.56 0.04
N THR A 54 -0.64 -6.85 -1.09
CA THR A 54 -0.02 -5.53 -1.24
C THR A 54 -0.77 -4.42 -0.52
N ARG A 55 -2.08 -4.60 -0.25
CA ARG A 55 -2.86 -3.69 0.58
C ARG A 55 -2.59 -3.90 2.06
N ASP A 56 -2.48 -5.14 2.51
CA ASP A 56 -2.09 -5.44 3.89
C ASP A 56 -0.63 -5.05 4.16
N ASN A 57 0.26 -5.23 3.17
CA ASN A 57 1.71 -5.05 3.33
C ASN A 57 2.28 -4.09 2.29
N PRO A 58 2.18 -2.77 2.47
CA PRO A 58 2.72 -1.77 1.54
C PRO A 58 4.23 -1.85 1.32
N LEU A 59 4.98 -2.54 2.19
CA LEU A 59 6.41 -2.83 2.02
C LEU A 59 6.70 -3.85 0.91
N ILE A 60 5.67 -4.51 0.34
CA ILE A 60 5.79 -5.31 -0.89
C ILE A 60 5.55 -4.40 -2.11
N TYR A 61 6.41 -3.42 -2.32
CA TYR A 61 6.36 -2.45 -3.43
C TYR A 61 7.27 -2.83 -4.60
N TYR A 62 8.08 -3.86 -4.45
CA TYR A 62 9.17 -4.22 -5.35
C TYR A 62 8.83 -5.33 -6.35
N VAL A 63 7.58 -5.76 -6.40
CA VAL A 63 7.11 -6.86 -7.26
C VAL A 63 6.29 -6.32 -8.43
N ASN A 64 6.63 -6.73 -9.64
CA ASN A 64 5.88 -6.42 -10.85
C ASN A 64 4.74 -7.44 -11.04
N GLN A 65 3.53 -7.08 -10.59
CA GLN A 65 2.36 -7.95 -10.70
C GLN A 65 2.10 -8.40 -12.15
N SER A 66 2.23 -7.49 -13.09
CA SER A 66 1.88 -7.75 -14.51
C SER A 66 2.83 -8.74 -15.19
N ALA A 67 4.06 -8.86 -14.67
CA ALA A 67 5.07 -9.75 -15.18
C ALA A 67 5.23 -11.04 -14.35
N CYS A 68 4.51 -11.18 -13.22
CA CYS A 68 4.46 -12.44 -12.49
C CYS A 68 3.82 -13.52 -13.36
N ASN A 69 4.42 -14.69 -13.37
CA ASN A 69 3.86 -15.86 -14.01
C ASN A 69 3.89 -17.05 -13.04
N TRP A 70 3.25 -18.15 -13.42
CA TRP A 70 3.24 -19.40 -12.65
C TRP A 70 3.09 -20.59 -13.59
N ALA A 71 3.57 -21.72 -13.13
CA ALA A 71 3.50 -22.98 -13.86
C ALA A 71 3.08 -24.11 -12.92
N THR A 72 2.38 -25.09 -13.51
CA THR A 72 2.01 -26.33 -12.84
C THR A 72 2.72 -27.47 -13.53
N ASP A 73 3.41 -28.31 -12.76
CA ASP A 73 4.12 -29.49 -13.29
C ASP A 73 3.16 -30.66 -13.60
N ALA A 74 3.70 -31.75 -14.16
CA ALA A 74 2.93 -32.93 -14.49
C ALA A 74 2.33 -33.65 -13.27
N PHE A 75 2.79 -33.37 -12.07
CA PHE A 75 2.29 -33.93 -10.80
C PHE A 75 1.26 -33.00 -10.12
N GLY A 76 0.96 -31.87 -10.74
CA GLY A 76 -0.01 -30.89 -10.24
C GLY A 76 0.56 -29.94 -9.19
N HIS A 77 1.89 -29.84 -9.02
CA HIS A 77 2.50 -28.84 -8.16
C HIS A 77 2.61 -27.51 -8.89
N THR A 78 2.21 -26.43 -8.23
CA THR A 78 2.24 -25.09 -8.81
C THR A 78 3.24 -24.22 -8.08
N ALA A 79 4.01 -23.45 -8.85
CA ALA A 79 4.92 -22.42 -8.34
C ALA A 79 4.68 -21.08 -9.03
N ILE A 80 4.77 -19.99 -8.28
CA ILE A 80 4.75 -18.60 -8.78
C ILE A 80 6.20 -18.17 -9.03
N CYS A 81 6.44 -17.56 -10.19
CA CYS A 81 7.72 -16.94 -10.56
C CYS A 81 7.55 -15.42 -10.55
N PRO A 82 7.85 -14.74 -9.44
CA PRO A 82 7.73 -13.30 -9.35
C PRO A 82 8.75 -12.60 -10.25
N GLN A 83 8.39 -11.41 -10.71
CA GLN A 83 9.32 -10.50 -11.36
C GLN A 83 9.51 -9.28 -10.46
N TYR A 84 10.75 -8.94 -10.20
CA TYR A 84 11.11 -7.88 -9.27
C TYR A 84 11.52 -6.61 -10.00
N PHE A 85 11.02 -5.45 -9.57
CA PHE A 85 11.49 -4.14 -10.04
C PHE A 85 12.88 -3.81 -9.53
N TYR A 86 13.26 -4.35 -8.38
CA TYR A 86 14.50 -4.03 -7.68
C TYR A 86 15.20 -5.28 -7.19
N SER A 87 16.53 -5.25 -7.19
CA SER A 87 17.34 -6.30 -6.57
C SER A 87 17.11 -6.37 -5.05
N ARG A 88 17.39 -7.53 -4.47
CA ARG A 88 17.30 -7.75 -3.01
C ARG A 88 18.10 -6.71 -2.21
N GLU A 89 19.26 -6.30 -2.71
CA GLU A 89 20.10 -5.28 -2.06
C GLU A 89 19.43 -3.90 -2.11
N THR A 90 18.89 -3.53 -3.26
CA THR A 90 18.14 -2.27 -3.43
C THR A 90 16.91 -2.22 -2.53
N VAL A 91 16.14 -3.32 -2.43
CA VAL A 91 14.99 -3.43 -1.51
C VAL A 91 15.43 -3.23 -0.06
N ARG A 92 16.52 -3.88 0.38
CA ARG A 92 17.06 -3.70 1.73
C ARG A 92 17.47 -2.26 2.03
N LYS A 93 18.06 -1.57 1.05
CA LYS A 93 18.44 -0.15 1.17
C LYS A 93 17.18 0.72 1.30
N TYR A 94 16.19 0.53 0.44
CA TYR A 94 14.94 1.29 0.51
C TYR A 94 14.18 1.03 1.81
N ASN A 95 14.08 -0.21 2.25
CA ASN A 95 13.39 -0.55 3.51
C ASN A 95 14.03 0.15 4.70
N ARG A 96 15.38 0.19 4.80
CA ARG A 96 16.06 0.95 5.85
C ARG A 96 15.78 2.45 5.77
N ASN A 97 15.75 3.01 4.57
CA ASN A 97 15.45 4.42 4.39
C ASN A 97 13.99 4.75 4.76
N ILE A 98 13.05 3.87 4.41
CA ILE A 98 11.63 4.01 4.78
C ILE A 98 11.48 3.90 6.31
N GLU A 99 12.10 2.91 6.93
CA GLU A 99 12.07 2.74 8.39
C GLU A 99 12.60 3.97 9.11
N ASN A 100 13.75 4.50 8.67
CA ASN A 100 14.31 5.74 9.21
C ASN A 100 13.37 6.93 9.01
N ALA A 101 12.77 7.07 7.82
CA ALA A 101 11.84 8.16 7.54
C ALA A 101 10.58 8.05 8.43
N VAL A 102 10.02 6.86 8.59
CA VAL A 102 8.85 6.61 9.45
C VAL A 102 9.19 6.94 10.91
N ASN A 103 10.31 6.47 11.44
CA ASN A 103 10.74 6.73 12.81
C ASN A 103 10.99 8.24 13.05
N ASN A 104 11.65 8.92 12.11
CA ASN A 104 11.88 10.36 12.19
C ASN A 104 10.58 11.15 12.16
N LEU A 105 9.62 10.78 11.30
CA LEU A 105 8.32 11.42 11.23
C LEU A 105 7.50 11.15 12.48
N ALA A 106 7.50 9.93 13.01
CA ALA A 106 6.82 9.59 14.25
C ALA A 106 7.34 10.44 15.42
N ALA A 107 8.65 10.66 15.50
CA ALA A 107 9.25 11.53 16.50
C ALA A 107 8.93 13.01 16.27
N GLN A 108 9.08 13.51 15.04
CA GLN A 108 8.79 14.90 14.66
C GLN A 108 7.35 15.28 14.93
N LEU A 109 6.42 14.39 14.62
CA LEU A 109 4.98 14.58 14.80
C LEU A 109 4.49 14.19 16.21
N LYS A 110 5.40 13.74 17.09
CA LYS A 110 5.06 13.29 18.46
C LYS A 110 3.94 12.24 18.47
N LEU A 111 4.04 11.24 17.58
CA LEU A 111 2.99 10.24 17.43
C LEU A 111 2.92 9.20 18.57
N THR A 112 3.81 9.30 19.57
CA THR A 112 3.73 8.55 20.82
C THR A 112 2.88 9.24 21.88
N GLU A 113 2.40 10.46 21.61
CA GLU A 113 1.66 11.30 22.55
C GLU A 113 0.25 11.62 22.01
N GLY A 114 -0.72 11.74 22.92
CA GLY A 114 -2.09 12.11 22.61
C GLY A 114 -2.99 10.94 22.20
N THR A 115 -4.24 11.25 21.89
CA THR A 115 -5.25 10.32 21.41
C THR A 115 -4.96 9.86 19.98
N ASP A 116 -5.58 8.77 19.53
CA ASP A 116 -5.41 8.28 18.16
C ASP A 116 -5.92 9.30 17.14
N TYR A 117 -7.01 10.00 17.42
CA TYR A 117 -7.49 11.12 16.62
C TYR A 117 -6.45 12.25 16.50
N GLU A 118 -5.82 12.68 17.61
CA GLU A 118 -4.79 13.73 17.56
C GLU A 118 -3.54 13.30 16.76
N LYS A 119 -3.16 12.03 16.86
CA LYS A 119 -2.06 11.45 16.05
C LYS A 119 -2.43 11.43 14.56
N GLU A 120 -3.64 11.01 14.25
CA GLU A 120 -4.16 10.97 12.88
C GLU A 120 -4.19 12.37 12.25
N VAL A 121 -4.72 13.39 12.96
CA VAL A 121 -4.69 14.79 12.51
C VAL A 121 -3.27 15.25 12.19
N ARG A 122 -2.29 14.94 13.05
CA ARG A 122 -0.89 15.31 12.79
C ARG A 122 -0.29 14.62 11.57
N VAL A 123 -0.64 13.36 11.33
CA VAL A 123 -0.26 12.62 10.14
C VAL A 123 -0.89 13.24 8.90
N HIS A 124 -2.21 13.42 8.89
CA HIS A 124 -2.96 14.04 7.81
C HIS A 124 -2.39 15.41 7.42
N ASP A 125 -2.20 16.28 8.40
CA ASP A 125 -1.64 17.62 8.23
C ASP A 125 -0.25 17.59 7.60
N TRP A 126 0.60 16.65 8.05
CA TRP A 126 1.94 16.53 7.51
C TRP A 126 1.88 16.13 6.01
N PHE A 127 1.04 15.19 5.64
CA PHE A 127 0.88 14.80 4.24
C PHE A 127 0.37 15.96 3.40
N CYS A 128 -0.68 16.65 3.82
CA CYS A 128 -1.25 17.80 3.12
C CYS A 128 -0.24 18.94 2.92
N LYS A 129 0.67 19.14 3.87
CA LYS A 129 1.69 20.21 3.80
C LYS A 129 2.94 19.82 3.01
N ASN A 130 3.30 18.53 2.96
CA ASN A 130 4.61 18.11 2.48
C ASN A 130 4.57 17.19 1.25
N VAL A 131 3.45 16.50 1.01
CA VAL A 131 3.35 15.58 -0.12
C VAL A 131 2.62 16.25 -1.29
N LYS A 132 3.11 16.02 -2.50
CA LYS A 132 2.52 16.51 -3.74
C LYS A 132 1.94 15.38 -4.58
N TYR A 133 0.80 15.61 -5.20
CA TYR A 133 0.27 14.66 -6.17
C TYR A 133 1.13 14.62 -7.43
N ASP A 134 1.42 13.41 -7.92
CA ASP A 134 2.19 13.22 -9.15
C ASP A 134 1.29 13.07 -10.37
N PHE A 135 0.89 14.19 -10.97
CA PHE A 135 0.05 14.22 -12.19
C PHE A 135 0.65 13.49 -13.40
N LYS A 136 1.97 13.26 -13.41
CA LYS A 136 2.67 12.49 -14.44
C LYS A 136 3.00 11.06 -14.00
N GLY A 137 2.50 10.63 -12.85
CA GLY A 137 2.80 9.31 -12.28
C GLY A 137 2.23 8.14 -13.07
N SER A 138 1.36 8.38 -14.04
CA SER A 138 0.85 7.37 -14.98
C SER A 138 1.42 7.52 -16.39
N ASP A 139 2.45 8.34 -16.58
CA ASP A 139 3.09 8.51 -17.88
C ASP A 139 3.90 7.26 -18.23
N MET A 140 3.39 6.49 -19.21
CA MET A 140 3.99 5.21 -19.63
C MET A 140 5.36 5.38 -20.31
N ASP A 141 5.71 6.60 -20.73
CA ASP A 141 7.05 6.90 -21.26
C ASP A 141 8.10 6.98 -20.13
N GLU A 142 7.66 7.06 -18.87
CA GLU A 142 8.52 7.08 -17.68
C GLU A 142 8.22 5.89 -16.73
N PRO A 143 8.45 4.62 -17.11
CA PRO A 143 8.01 3.44 -16.33
C PRO A 143 8.60 3.40 -14.91
N ALA A 144 9.81 3.87 -14.71
CA ALA A 144 10.42 3.95 -13.38
C ALA A 144 9.66 4.95 -12.46
N ARG A 145 9.13 6.01 -13.03
CA ARG A 145 8.31 6.99 -12.33
C ARG A 145 6.94 6.41 -11.98
N VAL A 146 6.31 5.69 -12.91
CA VAL A 146 5.04 4.99 -12.66
C VAL A 146 5.18 4.09 -11.44
N VAL A 147 6.23 3.26 -11.40
CA VAL A 147 6.48 2.37 -10.25
C VAL A 147 6.60 3.17 -8.95
N LEU A 148 7.38 4.25 -8.93
CA LEU A 148 7.57 5.07 -7.72
C LEU A 148 6.29 5.78 -7.29
N SER A 149 5.50 6.29 -8.23
CA SER A 149 4.29 7.05 -7.93
C SER A 149 3.18 6.20 -7.30
N HIS A 150 3.14 4.89 -7.58
CA HIS A 150 2.15 3.97 -7.04
C HIS A 150 2.60 3.23 -5.77
N ASN A 151 3.75 3.61 -5.20
CA ASN A 151 4.27 2.97 -4.00
C ASN A 151 4.81 3.96 -2.95
N ILE A 152 5.09 3.44 -1.76
CA ILE A 152 5.53 4.21 -0.60
C ILE A 152 6.90 4.88 -0.77
N VAL A 153 7.76 4.37 -1.68
CA VAL A 153 9.09 4.96 -1.94
C VAL A 153 8.93 6.36 -2.54
N GLY A 154 7.93 6.58 -3.39
CA GLY A 154 7.62 7.89 -3.94
C GLY A 154 7.34 8.93 -2.86
N VAL A 155 6.58 8.56 -1.83
CA VAL A 155 6.29 9.44 -0.68
C VAL A 155 7.53 9.65 0.18
N PHE A 156 8.12 8.56 0.72
CA PHE A 156 9.19 8.69 1.71
C PHE A 156 10.52 9.17 1.14
N ALA A 157 10.79 8.98 -0.16
CA ALA A 157 12.02 9.44 -0.80
C ALA A 157 11.87 10.72 -1.63
N LYS A 158 10.67 11.04 -2.11
CA LYS A 158 10.42 12.16 -3.04
C LYS A 158 9.32 13.11 -2.61
N GLN A 159 8.57 12.79 -1.57
CA GLN A 159 7.37 13.51 -1.13
C GLN A 159 6.38 13.74 -2.29
N LYS A 160 6.28 12.74 -3.17
CA LYS A 160 5.46 12.81 -4.36
C LYS A 160 4.97 11.43 -4.79
N ALA A 161 3.65 11.27 -4.92
CA ALA A 161 3.05 10.02 -5.39
C ALA A 161 1.63 10.27 -5.95
N GLN A 162 1.02 9.23 -6.48
CA GLN A 162 -0.42 9.18 -6.78
C GLN A 162 -1.20 8.61 -5.58
N CYS A 163 -2.52 8.55 -5.70
CA CYS A 163 -3.45 8.16 -4.64
C CYS A 163 -3.04 6.85 -3.94
N GLU A 164 -2.69 5.82 -4.70
CA GLU A 164 -2.30 4.52 -4.13
C GLU A 164 -1.01 4.62 -3.30
N GLY A 165 0.00 5.34 -3.79
CA GLY A 165 1.26 5.56 -3.06
C GLY A 165 1.05 6.37 -1.79
N ILE A 166 0.19 7.40 -1.84
CA ILE A 166 -0.17 8.25 -0.70
C ILE A 166 -0.92 7.43 0.35
N ALA A 167 -2.00 6.73 -0.04
CA ALA A 167 -2.79 5.91 0.88
C ALA A 167 -1.96 4.80 1.57
N LYS A 168 -1.08 4.15 0.82
CA LYS A 168 -0.14 3.16 1.38
C LYS A 168 0.84 3.78 2.38
N ALA A 169 1.34 4.99 2.13
CA ALA A 169 2.28 5.65 3.04
C ALA A 169 1.58 6.15 4.32
N VAL A 170 0.36 6.66 4.23
CA VAL A 170 -0.50 6.99 5.39
C VAL A 170 -0.69 5.75 6.25
N LYS A 171 -1.09 4.62 5.65
CA LYS A 171 -1.23 3.34 6.36
C LYS A 171 0.06 2.94 7.09
N VAL A 172 1.22 3.03 6.43
CA VAL A 172 2.50 2.66 7.05
C VAL A 172 2.78 3.50 8.28
N LEU A 173 2.55 4.81 8.22
CA LEU A 173 2.83 5.72 9.33
C LEU A 173 1.85 5.54 10.49
N LEU A 174 0.55 5.39 10.22
CA LEU A 174 -0.46 5.14 11.24
C LEU A 174 -0.26 3.77 11.92
N ASN A 175 0.01 2.72 11.14
CA ASN A 175 0.25 1.39 11.69
C ASN A 175 1.57 1.31 12.49
N ALA A 176 2.54 2.19 12.23
CA ALA A 176 3.78 2.29 13.02
C ALA A 176 3.53 2.76 14.47
N VAL A 177 2.40 3.41 14.71
CA VAL A 177 1.97 3.90 16.04
C VAL A 177 0.68 3.24 16.52
N ASP A 178 0.45 2.03 16.04
CA ASP A 178 -0.62 1.10 16.45
C ASP A 178 -2.06 1.58 16.15
N ILE A 179 -2.22 2.54 15.22
CA ILE A 179 -3.54 2.93 14.69
C ILE A 179 -3.86 2.04 13.50
N LYS A 180 -4.99 1.32 13.55
CA LYS A 180 -5.43 0.48 12.45
C LYS A 180 -5.85 1.34 11.26
N CYS A 181 -5.28 1.04 10.12
CA CYS A 181 -5.54 1.74 8.87
C CYS A 181 -5.48 0.76 7.72
N ILE A 182 -6.46 0.76 6.85
CA ILE A 182 -6.48 -0.03 5.62
C ILE A 182 -6.41 0.88 4.40
N VAL A 183 -6.01 0.32 3.25
CA VAL A 183 -6.07 0.99 1.95
C VAL A 183 -7.32 0.51 1.23
N ALA A 184 -8.32 1.35 1.13
CA ALA A 184 -9.52 1.12 0.33
C ALA A 184 -9.26 1.51 -1.14
N THR A 185 -9.96 0.86 -2.06
CA THR A 185 -9.95 1.24 -3.49
C THR A 185 -11.35 1.11 -4.06
N GLY A 186 -11.69 1.99 -4.98
CA GLY A 186 -12.97 2.01 -5.67
C GLY A 186 -12.91 2.93 -6.87
N ASP A 187 -14.06 3.16 -7.46
CA ASP A 187 -14.22 4.17 -8.49
C ASP A 187 -14.68 5.48 -7.84
N ALA A 188 -14.08 6.57 -8.23
CA ALA A 188 -14.42 7.90 -7.76
C ALA A 188 -14.79 8.81 -8.95
N ASP A 189 -15.69 9.74 -8.71
CA ASP A 189 -16.10 10.73 -9.70
C ASP A 189 -15.27 12.01 -9.48
N ALA A 190 -14.31 12.24 -10.36
CA ALA A 190 -13.46 13.42 -10.33
C ALA A 190 -13.78 14.29 -11.55
N ASN A 191 -14.42 15.44 -11.33
CA ASN A 191 -14.75 16.41 -12.38
C ASN A 191 -15.56 15.83 -13.57
N GLY A 192 -16.47 14.89 -13.27
CA GLY A 192 -17.29 14.23 -14.30
C GLY A 192 -16.59 13.11 -15.06
N SER A 193 -15.41 12.68 -14.58
CA SER A 193 -14.68 11.52 -15.06
C SER A 193 -14.60 10.46 -13.98
N ARG A 194 -14.99 9.23 -14.30
CA ARG A 194 -14.88 8.10 -13.38
C ARG A 194 -13.47 7.54 -13.42
N GLU A 195 -12.77 7.63 -12.30
CA GLU A 195 -11.39 7.18 -12.15
C GLU A 195 -11.25 6.14 -11.05
N HIS A 196 -10.33 5.20 -11.24
CA HIS A 196 -9.97 4.28 -10.17
C HIS A 196 -9.16 5.01 -9.10
N HIS A 197 -9.58 4.91 -7.85
CA HIS A 197 -9.04 5.70 -6.75
C HIS A 197 -8.69 4.84 -5.53
N ALA A 198 -7.76 5.36 -4.71
CA ALA A 198 -7.33 4.74 -3.47
C ALA A 198 -7.30 5.76 -2.33
N TRP A 199 -7.86 5.37 -1.18
CA TRP A 199 -7.92 6.16 0.05
C TRP A 199 -7.74 5.27 1.28
N ASN A 200 -7.90 5.79 2.47
CA ASN A 200 -7.78 5.02 3.69
C ASN A 200 -9.11 4.87 4.42
N VAL A 201 -9.24 3.78 5.19
CA VAL A 201 -10.22 3.68 6.28
C VAL A 201 -9.43 3.48 7.55
N VAL A 202 -9.63 4.36 8.52
CA VAL A 202 -8.91 4.43 9.80
C VAL A 202 -9.86 4.08 10.93
N ASP A 203 -9.41 3.25 11.86
CA ASP A 203 -10.15 2.92 13.09
C ASP A 203 -9.76 3.88 14.19
N ILE A 204 -10.67 4.75 14.57
CA ILE A 204 -10.51 5.66 15.71
C ILE A 204 -11.50 5.27 16.79
N ASP A 205 -11.00 4.86 17.94
CA ASP A 205 -11.78 4.44 19.11
C ASP A 205 -12.82 3.34 18.77
N GLY A 206 -12.46 2.42 17.85
CA GLY A 206 -13.31 1.31 17.42
C GLY A 206 -14.33 1.67 16.33
N ASN A 207 -14.26 2.88 15.78
CA ASN A 207 -15.14 3.32 14.70
C ASN A 207 -14.32 3.55 13.41
N PRO A 208 -14.77 3.02 12.26
CA PRO A 208 -14.12 3.23 10.98
C PRO A 208 -14.51 4.58 10.38
N TYR A 209 -13.51 5.31 9.87
CA TYR A 209 -13.70 6.57 9.15
C TYR A 209 -12.94 6.56 7.84
N HIS A 210 -13.55 7.11 6.79
CA HIS A 210 -12.88 7.33 5.52
C HIS A 210 -12.00 8.57 5.58
N VAL A 211 -10.76 8.43 5.07
CA VAL A 211 -9.77 9.50 5.03
C VAL A 211 -9.13 9.53 3.66
N ASP A 212 -9.37 10.58 2.90
CA ASP A 212 -8.77 10.76 1.58
C ASP A 212 -7.80 11.94 1.56
N VAL A 213 -6.58 11.67 1.99
CA VAL A 213 -5.49 12.65 1.98
C VAL A 213 -5.19 13.15 0.57
N THR A 214 -5.39 12.32 -0.46
CA THR A 214 -5.13 12.70 -1.85
C THR A 214 -6.06 13.84 -2.30
N TRP A 215 -7.33 13.73 -1.98
CA TRP A 215 -8.30 14.77 -2.32
C TRP A 215 -8.11 16.02 -1.45
N ASP A 216 -7.80 15.87 -0.18
CA ASP A 216 -7.48 17.01 0.67
C ASP A 216 -6.23 17.76 0.21
N ILE A 217 -5.18 17.07 -0.31
CA ILE A 217 -4.06 17.72 -1.00
C ILE A 217 -4.53 18.49 -2.24
N GLY A 218 -5.45 17.93 -3.03
CA GLY A 218 -5.94 18.51 -4.26
C GLY A 218 -6.74 19.80 -4.08
N VAL A 219 -7.52 19.91 -3.00
CA VAL A 219 -8.35 21.10 -2.70
C VAL A 219 -7.63 22.13 -1.83
N SER A 220 -6.49 21.80 -1.25
CA SER A 220 -5.72 22.67 -0.36
C SER A 220 -5.04 23.81 -1.12
N LYS A 221 -5.72 24.93 -1.29
CA LYS A 221 -5.15 26.18 -1.82
C LYS A 221 -4.23 26.86 -0.80
N GLY A 222 -3.19 26.16 -0.36
CA GLY A 222 -2.23 26.67 0.65
C GLY A 222 -2.72 26.58 2.11
N ARG A 223 -3.84 25.89 2.35
CA ARG A 223 -4.35 25.54 3.68
C ARG A 223 -4.59 24.04 3.74
N VAL A 224 -4.51 23.43 4.92
CA VAL A 224 -4.93 22.03 5.11
C VAL A 224 -6.46 21.99 4.94
N SER A 225 -6.95 21.16 4.03
CA SER A 225 -8.37 20.81 3.95
C SER A 225 -8.64 19.59 4.82
N TYR A 226 -9.88 19.50 5.29
CA TYR A 226 -10.43 18.36 6.02
C TYR A 226 -11.77 17.93 5.40
N ASP A 227 -12.00 18.26 4.13
CA ASP A 227 -13.25 17.95 3.43
C ASP A 227 -13.45 16.44 3.26
N TYR A 228 -12.35 15.69 3.24
CA TYR A 228 -12.30 14.24 3.11
C TYR A 228 -11.62 13.55 4.29
N PHE A 229 -11.61 14.19 5.45
CA PHE A 229 -11.01 13.68 6.68
C PHE A 229 -12.08 13.19 7.65
N ASN A 230 -11.99 11.91 8.06
CA ASN A 230 -12.92 11.26 8.99
C ASN A 230 -14.40 11.36 8.55
N VAL A 231 -14.65 11.10 7.27
CA VAL A 231 -15.99 11.05 6.70
C VAL A 231 -16.63 9.69 6.97
N THR A 232 -17.92 9.68 7.29
CA THR A 232 -18.72 8.45 7.41
C THR A 232 -19.54 8.21 6.15
N ASP A 233 -20.04 6.96 5.96
CA ASP A 233 -20.98 6.59 4.90
C ASP A 233 -22.32 7.33 5.04
#